data_462dbf59b857528b60053acaca04366f
#
_entry.id   462dbf59b857528b60053acaca04366f
#
_cell.length_a   1.000
_cell.length_b   1.000
_cell.length_c   1.000
_cell.angle_alpha   90.00
_cell.angle_beta   90.00
_cell.angle_gamma   90.00
#
_symmetry.space_group_name_H-M   'P 1'
#
loop_
_entity.id
_entity.type
_entity.pdbx_description
1 polymer ?
#
loop_
_entity_poly.entity_id
_entity_poly.type
_entity_poly.pdbx_seq_one_letter_code
_entity_poly.pdbx_strand_id
1 'polypeptide(L)'
;MTSKSFYESLEIIASERNLDINDVLEKVAVAMKKACQLEGIEGDIQVEFNPELKKIRVFSVRTVVDEIDPEGPEGQILLDAAKELKSRVRVGSVIKREVNFEKEVGRKGASQFKQIFT
;
A
#
# COMPACT_ATOMS: atom_id res chain seq x y z
N MET A 1 -12.36 -2.63 12.12
CA MET A 1 -12.83 -3.23 10.85
C MET A 1 -11.77 -4.20 10.33
N THR A 2 -12.16 -5.42 10.01
CA THR A 2 -11.25 -6.41 9.44
C THR A 2 -11.14 -6.24 7.93
N SER A 3 -10.06 -6.74 7.33
CA SER A 3 -9.90 -6.75 5.87
C SER A 3 -11.08 -7.42 5.17
N LYS A 4 -11.55 -8.52 5.75
CA LYS A 4 -12.67 -9.29 5.20
C LYS A 4 -13.96 -8.46 5.17
N SER A 5 -14.30 -7.81 6.29
CA SER A 5 -15.49 -6.95 6.39
C SER A 5 -15.42 -5.81 5.38
N PHE A 6 -14.27 -5.19 5.28
CA PHE A 6 -14.05 -4.09 4.36
C PHE A 6 -14.19 -4.55 2.91
N TYR A 7 -13.60 -5.68 2.56
CA TYR A 7 -13.72 -6.27 1.22
C TYR A 7 -15.17 -6.56 0.86
N GLU A 8 -15.93 -7.17 1.79
CA GLU A 8 -17.35 -7.46 1.59
C GLU A 8 -18.17 -6.19 1.39
N SER A 9 -17.86 -5.12 2.12
CA SER A 9 -18.49 -3.81 1.94
C SER A 9 -18.27 -3.26 0.53
N LEU A 10 -17.08 -3.43 -0.01
CA LEU A 10 -16.76 -3.01 -1.38
C LEU A 10 -17.55 -3.81 -2.42
N GLU A 11 -17.72 -5.11 -2.19
CA GLU A 11 -18.53 -5.96 -3.05
C GLU A 11 -19.99 -5.49 -3.09
N ILE A 12 -20.53 -5.12 -1.93
CA ILE A 12 -21.91 -4.60 -1.82
C ILE A 12 -22.04 -3.28 -2.58
N ILE A 13 -21.11 -2.36 -2.40
CA ILE A 13 -21.09 -1.08 -3.10
C ILE A 13 -21.04 -1.28 -4.61
N ALA A 14 -20.18 -2.16 -5.07
CA ALA A 14 -20.06 -2.48 -6.49
C ALA A 14 -21.37 -3.02 -7.06
N SER A 15 -21.99 -3.94 -6.32
CA SER A 15 -23.27 -4.55 -6.72
C SER A 15 -24.39 -3.51 -6.75
N GLU A 16 -24.54 -2.70 -5.73
CA GLU A 16 -25.59 -1.69 -5.64
C GLU A 16 -25.50 -0.60 -6.69
N ARG A 17 -24.28 -0.23 -7.07
CA ARG A 17 -24.02 0.81 -8.08
C ARG A 17 -23.79 0.25 -9.47
N ASN A 18 -23.90 -1.04 -9.61
CA ASN A 18 -23.69 -1.75 -10.89
C ASN A 18 -22.30 -1.47 -11.47
N LEU A 19 -21.29 -1.51 -10.60
CA LEU A 19 -19.88 -1.29 -10.95
C LEU A 19 -19.14 -2.63 -10.99
N ASP A 20 -18.06 -2.67 -11.76
CA ASP A 20 -17.15 -3.81 -11.74
C ASP A 20 -16.34 -3.73 -10.42
N ILE A 21 -16.29 -4.84 -9.67
CA ILE A 21 -15.52 -4.90 -8.43
C ILE A 21 -14.04 -4.57 -8.66
N ASN A 22 -13.47 -4.94 -9.79
CA ASN A 22 -12.07 -4.63 -10.10
C ASN A 22 -11.82 -3.12 -10.20
N ASP A 23 -12.76 -2.37 -10.76
CA ASP A 23 -12.66 -0.91 -10.82
C ASP A 23 -12.73 -0.29 -9.43
N VAL A 24 -13.60 -0.82 -8.57
CA VAL A 24 -13.71 -0.38 -7.18
C VAL A 24 -12.41 -0.66 -6.41
N LEU A 25 -11.85 -1.87 -6.56
CA LEU A 25 -10.60 -2.26 -5.91
C LEU A 25 -9.43 -1.39 -6.38
N GLU A 26 -9.39 -1.04 -7.65
CA GLU A 26 -8.36 -0.15 -8.20
C GLU A 26 -8.39 1.22 -7.53
N LYS A 27 -9.56 1.80 -7.36
CA LYS A 27 -9.74 3.08 -6.65
C LYS A 27 -9.33 2.97 -5.19
N VAL A 28 -9.66 1.86 -4.55
CA VAL A 28 -9.26 1.59 -3.16
C VAL A 28 -7.73 1.52 -3.06
N ALA A 29 -7.07 0.85 -4.00
CA ALA A 29 -5.62 0.74 -4.01
C ALA A 29 -4.96 2.13 -4.11
N VAL A 30 -5.47 2.99 -4.99
CA VAL A 30 -4.96 4.36 -5.14
C VAL A 30 -5.16 5.15 -3.84
N ALA A 31 -6.32 5.04 -3.22
CA ALA A 31 -6.62 5.73 -1.97
C ALA A 31 -5.72 5.25 -0.82
N MET A 32 -5.50 3.95 -0.71
CA MET A 32 -4.62 3.37 0.32
C MET A 32 -3.17 3.79 0.11
N LYS A 33 -2.70 3.78 -1.13
CA LYS A 33 -1.36 4.26 -1.48
C LYS A 33 -1.17 5.70 -1.04
N LYS A 34 -2.11 6.57 -1.37
CA LYS A 34 -2.07 7.98 -0.99
C LYS A 34 -2.07 8.18 0.51
N ALA A 35 -2.91 7.42 1.23
CA ALA A 35 -2.97 7.49 2.69
C ALA A 35 -1.63 7.10 3.32
N CYS A 36 -0.98 6.05 2.82
CA CYS A 36 0.35 5.65 3.28
C CYS A 36 1.39 6.74 3.04
N GLN A 37 1.36 7.37 1.88
CA GLN A 37 2.28 8.45 1.54
C GLN A 37 2.10 9.66 2.46
N LEU A 38 0.86 10.02 2.77
CA LEU A 38 0.55 11.13 3.67
C LEU A 38 1.01 10.87 5.11
N GLU A 39 1.05 9.61 5.53
CA GLU A 39 1.57 9.22 6.85
C GLU A 39 3.09 9.05 6.85
N GLY A 40 3.75 9.33 5.75
CA GLY A 40 5.21 9.27 5.65
C GLY A 40 5.78 7.87 5.54
N ILE A 41 4.98 6.89 5.15
CA ILE A 41 5.49 5.54 4.89
C ILE A 41 6.31 5.57 3.60
N GLU A 42 7.59 5.27 3.74
CA GLU A 42 8.52 5.31 2.62
C GLU A 42 8.41 4.05 1.75
N GLY A 43 8.75 4.21 0.48
CA GLY A 43 8.78 3.11 -0.47
C GLY A 43 7.67 3.19 -1.50
N ASP A 44 7.72 2.29 -2.46
CA ASP A 44 6.65 2.11 -3.43
C ASP A 44 5.54 1.29 -2.77
N ILE A 45 4.39 1.88 -2.58
CA ILE A 45 3.27 1.22 -1.91
C ILE A 45 2.53 0.36 -2.92
N GLN A 46 2.46 -0.94 -2.62
CA GLN A 46 1.74 -1.91 -3.43
C GLN A 46 0.58 -2.48 -2.63
N VAL A 47 -0.60 -2.52 -3.22
CA VAL A 47 -1.80 -3.07 -2.59
C VAL A 47 -2.21 -4.32 -3.35
N GLU A 48 -2.32 -5.43 -2.64
CA GLU A 48 -2.73 -6.71 -3.19
C GLU A 48 -4.09 -7.13 -2.65
N PHE A 49 -4.95 -7.63 -3.52
CA PHE A 49 -6.27 -8.13 -3.15
C PHE A 49 -6.36 -9.61 -3.41
N ASN A 50 -6.85 -10.36 -2.42
CA ASN A 50 -7.12 -11.77 -2.56
C ASN A 50 -8.63 -12.01 -2.49
N PRO A 51 -9.31 -12.21 -3.62
CA PRO A 51 -10.77 -12.37 -3.63
C PRO A 51 -11.25 -13.67 -2.98
N GLU A 52 -10.43 -14.72 -2.98
CA GLU A 52 -10.79 -16.00 -2.36
C GLU A 52 -10.85 -15.89 -0.84
N LEU A 53 -9.87 -15.21 -0.24
CA LEU A 53 -9.79 -15.04 1.19
C LEU A 53 -10.38 -13.71 1.66
N LYS A 54 -10.79 -12.86 0.73
CA LYS A 54 -11.29 -11.50 0.98
C LYS A 54 -10.31 -10.70 1.82
N LYS A 55 -9.04 -10.79 1.48
CA LYS A 55 -7.95 -10.09 2.17
C LYS A 55 -7.38 -8.98 1.32
N ILE A 56 -6.97 -7.92 2.01
CA ILE A 56 -6.26 -6.79 1.43
C ILE A 56 -4.92 -6.68 2.14
N ARG A 57 -3.84 -6.73 1.37
CA ARG A 57 -2.48 -6.64 1.90
C ARG A 57 -1.78 -5.44 1.29
N VAL A 58 -1.07 -4.70 2.10
CA VAL A 58 -0.32 -3.52 1.69
C VAL A 58 1.15 -3.76 1.92
N PHE A 59 1.97 -3.44 0.93
CA PHE A 59 3.42 -3.63 1.01
C PHE A 59 4.14 -2.33 0.67
N SER A 60 5.24 -2.09 1.37
CA SER A 60 6.20 -1.05 1.04
C SER A 60 7.39 -1.74 0.37
N VAL A 61 7.67 -1.37 -0.87
CA VAL A 61 8.75 -1.97 -1.66
C VAL A 61 9.82 -0.92 -1.91
N ARG A 62 11.06 -1.25 -1.56
CA ARG A 62 12.20 -0.37 -1.73
C ARG A 62 13.28 -1.06 -2.54
N THR A 63 13.83 -0.35 -3.51
CA THR A 63 14.93 -0.84 -4.34
C THR A 63 16.22 -0.20 -3.85
N VAL A 64 17.23 -1.03 -3.57
CA VAL A 64 18.54 -0.56 -3.12
C VAL A 64 19.31 0.01 -4.29
N VAL A 65 19.78 1.25 -4.14
CA VAL A 65 20.55 1.97 -5.15
C VAL A 65 21.82 2.53 -4.53
N ASP A 66 22.81 2.81 -5.35
CA ASP A 66 24.05 3.47 -4.91
C ASP A 66 23.88 5.00 -4.90
N GLU A 67 22.97 5.51 -5.72
CA GLU A 67 22.66 6.93 -5.82
C GLU A 67 21.16 7.11 -6.10
N ILE A 68 20.53 8.04 -5.39
CA ILE A 68 19.10 8.32 -5.60
C ILE A 68 18.91 9.08 -6.91
N ASP A 69 18.09 8.53 -7.80
CA ASP A 69 17.71 9.16 -9.05
C ASP A 69 16.36 9.84 -8.87
N PRO A 70 16.29 11.19 -8.90
CA PRO A 70 15.02 11.90 -8.70
C PRO A 70 14.01 11.65 -9.83
N GLU A 71 14.47 11.20 -10.99
CA GLU A 71 13.60 10.85 -12.12
C GLU A 71 13.34 9.34 -12.20
N GLY A 72 13.95 8.56 -11.32
CA GLY A 72 13.80 7.12 -11.28
C GLY A 72 12.52 6.68 -10.57
N PRO A 73 12.34 5.37 -10.44
CA PRO A 73 11.14 4.81 -9.80
C PRO A 73 11.04 5.20 -8.33
N GLU A 74 9.82 5.16 -7.82
CA GLU A 74 9.56 5.39 -6.39
C GLU A 74 10.19 4.26 -5.56
N GLY A 75 10.47 4.56 -4.28
CA GLY A 75 10.94 3.55 -3.35
C GLY A 75 12.42 3.25 -3.43
N GLN A 76 13.22 4.19 -3.91
CA GLN A 76 14.67 4.03 -3.88
C GLN A 76 15.20 4.21 -2.46
N ILE A 77 16.18 3.41 -2.08
CA ILE A 77 16.86 3.51 -0.80
C ILE A 77 18.37 3.34 -1.02
N LEU A 78 19.17 4.21 -0.40
CA LEU A 78 20.60 4.12 -0.49
C LEU A 78 21.12 2.84 0.19
N LEU A 79 22.18 2.28 -0.36
CA LEU A 79 22.77 1.04 0.14
C LEU A 79 23.11 1.12 1.65
N ASP A 80 23.69 2.22 2.10
CA ASP A 80 24.05 2.39 3.52
C ASP A 80 22.83 2.34 4.44
N ALA A 81 21.75 3.01 4.05
CA ALA A 81 20.49 2.98 4.80
C ALA A 81 19.85 1.58 4.74
N ALA A 82 19.94 0.93 3.59
CA ALA A 82 19.40 -0.42 3.42
C ALA A 82 20.12 -1.45 4.30
N LYS A 83 21.42 -1.31 4.49
CA LYS A 83 22.21 -2.20 5.36
C LYS A 83 21.79 -2.11 6.82
N GLU A 84 21.24 -1.00 7.26
CA GLU A 84 20.70 -0.86 8.61
C GLU A 84 19.42 -1.68 8.79
N LEU A 85 18.69 -1.91 7.70
CA LEU A 85 17.45 -2.70 7.71
C LEU A 85 17.72 -4.19 7.50
N LYS A 86 18.66 -4.51 6.60
CA LYS A 86 19.08 -5.88 6.29
C LYS A 86 20.57 -5.91 6.03
N SER A 87 21.30 -6.77 6.73
CA SER A 87 22.78 -6.82 6.68
C SER A 87 23.36 -7.31 5.35
N ARG A 88 22.60 -8.06 4.55
CA ARG A 88 23.09 -8.68 3.32
C ARG A 88 22.46 -8.13 2.06
N VAL A 89 22.22 -6.83 2.01
CA VAL A 89 21.66 -6.19 0.82
C VAL A 89 22.78 -5.69 -0.10
N ARG A 90 22.44 -5.60 -1.39
CA ARG A 90 23.32 -5.08 -2.45
C ARG A 90 22.52 -4.07 -3.27
N VAL A 91 23.23 -3.29 -4.06
CA VAL A 91 22.59 -2.46 -5.09
C VAL A 91 21.80 -3.37 -6.03
N GLY A 92 20.53 -3.04 -6.25
CA GLY A 92 19.60 -3.84 -7.02
C GLY A 92 18.74 -4.79 -6.18
N SER A 93 19.04 -4.98 -4.90
CA SER A 93 18.19 -5.75 -4.00
C SER A 93 16.87 -5.04 -3.78
N VAL A 94 15.81 -5.82 -3.54
CA VAL A 94 14.48 -5.30 -3.25
C VAL A 94 14.11 -5.66 -1.82
N ILE A 95 13.72 -4.66 -1.05
CA ILE A 95 13.24 -4.83 0.33
C ILE A 95 11.73 -4.65 0.32
N LYS A 96 11.01 -5.73 0.57
CA LYS A 96 9.55 -5.73 0.62
C LYS A 96 9.10 -5.93 2.06
N ARG A 97 8.33 -4.98 2.58
CA ARG A 97 7.81 -5.01 3.95
C ARG A 97 6.28 -4.93 3.90
N GLU A 98 5.62 -5.82 4.62
CA GLU A 98 4.17 -5.70 4.78
C GLU A 98 3.83 -4.56 5.73
N VAL A 99 2.95 -3.68 5.29
CA VAL A 99 2.48 -2.54 6.05
C VAL A 99 1.20 -2.94 6.79
N ASN A 100 1.18 -2.76 8.11
CA ASN A 100 -0.07 -2.90 8.86
C ASN A 100 -0.84 -1.58 8.73
N PHE A 101 -1.75 -1.54 7.78
CA PHE A 101 -2.48 -0.32 7.43
C PHE A 101 -3.21 0.29 8.63
N GLU A 102 -3.87 -0.54 9.43
CA GLU A 102 -4.61 -0.06 10.60
C GLU A 102 -3.72 0.60 11.65
N LYS A 103 -2.54 0.02 11.90
CA LYS A 103 -1.61 0.54 12.90
C LYS A 103 -0.76 1.69 12.38
N GLU A 104 -0.24 1.58 11.17
CA GLU A 104 0.74 2.52 10.63
C GLU A 104 0.11 3.76 10.02
N VAL A 105 -1.04 3.61 9.37
CA VAL A 105 -1.78 4.75 8.82
C VAL A 105 -2.69 5.36 9.88
N GLY A 106 -3.15 4.54 10.80
CA GLY A 106 -3.89 4.98 11.97
C GLY A 106 -5.26 5.55 11.65
N ARG A 107 -5.82 6.24 12.64
CA ARG A 107 -7.18 6.77 12.58
C ARG A 107 -7.36 7.89 11.57
N LYS A 108 -6.33 8.69 11.33
CA LYS A 108 -6.37 9.78 10.36
C LYS A 108 -6.55 9.26 8.94
N GLY A 109 -5.80 8.24 8.58
CA GLY A 109 -5.93 7.59 7.29
C GLY A 109 -7.31 6.98 7.10
N ALA A 110 -7.86 6.34 8.14
CA ALA A 110 -9.19 5.77 8.12
C ALA A 110 -10.28 6.84 7.88
N SER A 111 -10.13 8.03 8.49
CA SER A 111 -11.06 9.14 8.28
C SER A 111 -11.06 9.63 6.83
N GLN A 112 -9.89 9.81 6.25
CA GLN A 112 -9.76 10.18 4.83
C GLN A 112 -10.36 9.12 3.92
N PHE A 113 -10.17 7.87 4.28
CA PHE A 113 -10.70 6.74 3.54
C PHE A 113 -12.22 6.75 3.49
N LYS A 114 -12.87 7.07 4.62
CA LYS A 114 -14.33 7.21 4.70
C LYS A 114 -14.83 8.33 3.79
N GLN A 115 -14.13 9.44 3.71
CA GLN A 115 -14.53 10.57 2.87
C GLN A 115 -14.55 10.24 1.38
N ILE A 116 -13.74 9.30 0.95
CA ILE A 116 -13.69 8.88 -0.45
C ILE A 116 -14.96 8.11 -0.84
N PHE A 117 -15.57 7.41 0.10
CA PHE A 117 -16.73 6.54 -0.13
C PHE A 117 -18.06 7.12 0.36
N THR A 118 -18.04 8.28 0.93
CA THR A 118 -19.29 9.01 1.32
C THR A 118 -19.58 10.17 0.33
#